data_86669b934a6549322d2e0c228f3cfb95
#
_entry.id   86669b934a6549322d2e0c228f3cfb95
#
_cell.length_a   1.000
_cell.length_b   1.000
_cell.length_c   1.000
_cell.angle_alpha   90.00
_cell.angle_beta   90.00
_cell.angle_gamma   90.00
#
_symmetry.space_group_name_H-M   'P 1'
#
loop_
_entity.id
_entity.type
_entity.pdbx_description
1 polymer ?
#
loop_
_entity_poly.entity_id
_entity_poly.type
_entity_poly.pdbx_seq_one_letter_code
_entity_poly.pdbx_strand_id
1 'polypeptide(L)'
;LYEIQDVVQRYTDIISIIADVDVEVVDEHLVRIAGTGLFADVVNKDMSGEGYVYRKVLATGERSVIYQPGEEIICRDCPHFMNCKEEIEIAMPIFGGEPRRAIGVIGLVGSSREQKMTILSKEASFLAFVEQIADFISVKSQERKESARREALLGTLHTTLENIQQGTLVIGTDHSITMTNRSAQEQLEDDNLVGKKVLIEATGDTLNRYAEYRVTVGERAYHLMGSYMKIPQKIRDYEGVLIFYRSREIKNQYFETAFVPHGDKDSILGSSPATLHLKEEI
;
A
#
# COMPACT_ATOMS: atom_id res chain seq x y z
N LEU A 1 -9.71 8.19 8.53
CA LEU A 1 -10.43 7.36 9.51
C LEU A 1 -11.57 6.55 8.88
N TYR A 2 -12.16 7.02 7.78
CA TYR A 2 -13.27 6.37 7.09
C TYR A 2 -12.99 4.89 6.73
N GLU A 3 -11.77 4.56 6.29
CA GLU A 3 -11.37 3.18 5.93
C GLU A 3 -11.39 2.17 7.09
N ILE A 4 -11.46 2.66 8.33
CA ILE A 4 -11.53 1.86 9.56
C ILE A 4 -12.76 2.22 10.40
N GLN A 5 -13.82 2.73 9.78
CA GLN A 5 -15.02 3.25 10.45
C GLN A 5 -15.64 2.22 11.41
N ASP A 6 -15.71 0.96 11.02
CA ASP A 6 -16.23 -0.14 11.85
C ASP A 6 -15.42 -0.37 13.12
N VAL A 7 -14.09 -0.20 13.02
CA VAL A 7 -13.18 -0.28 14.18
C VAL A 7 -13.39 0.93 15.08
N VAL A 8 -13.44 2.13 14.50
CA VAL A 8 -13.66 3.38 15.23
C VAL A 8 -14.98 3.33 15.97
N GLN A 9 -16.09 2.94 15.31
CA GLN A 9 -17.41 2.82 15.96
C GLN A 9 -17.38 1.88 17.15
N ARG A 10 -16.75 0.71 17.01
CA ARG A 10 -16.64 -0.27 18.10
C ARG A 10 -15.94 0.30 19.34
N TYR A 11 -14.86 1.08 19.16
CA TYR A 11 -14.18 1.74 20.26
C TYR A 11 -15.01 2.88 20.84
N THR A 12 -15.73 3.62 20.01
CA THR A 12 -16.69 4.65 20.42
C THR A 12 -17.77 4.06 21.32
N ASP A 13 -18.32 2.90 20.95
CA ASP A 13 -19.30 2.17 21.76
C ASP A 13 -18.73 1.75 23.13
N ILE A 14 -17.49 1.23 23.14
CA ILE A 14 -16.81 0.83 24.38
C ILE A 14 -16.59 2.03 25.31
N ILE A 15 -16.13 3.17 24.78
CA ILE A 15 -15.93 4.39 25.57
C ILE A 15 -17.26 4.83 26.16
N SER A 16 -18.31 4.89 25.35
CA SER A 16 -19.64 5.31 25.79
C SER A 16 -20.18 4.45 26.95
N ILE A 17 -20.03 3.14 26.85
CA ILE A 17 -20.47 2.20 27.90
C ILE A 17 -19.67 2.38 29.19
N ILE A 18 -18.34 2.53 29.10
CA ILE A 18 -17.45 2.64 30.28
C ILE A 18 -17.59 4.00 30.96
N ALA A 19 -17.72 5.06 30.18
CA ALA A 19 -17.75 6.43 30.66
C ALA A 19 -19.19 6.90 30.99
N ASP A 20 -20.21 6.17 30.55
CA ASP A 20 -21.61 6.54 30.62
C ASP A 20 -21.90 7.95 30.06
N VAL A 21 -21.33 8.20 28.84
CA VAL A 21 -21.44 9.48 28.13
C VAL A 21 -21.67 9.24 26.65
N ASP A 22 -22.11 10.27 25.95
CA ASP A 22 -22.20 10.25 24.50
C ASP A 22 -20.79 10.49 23.91
N VAL A 23 -20.48 9.74 22.88
CA VAL A 23 -19.15 9.81 22.24
C VAL A 23 -19.33 9.98 20.75
N GLU A 24 -18.53 10.83 20.16
CA GLU A 24 -18.40 10.95 18.71
C GLU A 24 -16.96 10.98 18.26
N VAL A 25 -16.71 10.56 17.04
CA VAL A 25 -15.42 10.68 16.40
C VAL A 25 -15.58 11.37 15.05
N VAL A 26 -14.81 12.42 14.84
CA VAL A 26 -14.78 13.16 13.58
C VAL A 26 -13.41 13.07 12.93
N ASP A 27 -13.37 13.13 11.60
CA ASP A 27 -12.14 13.17 10.84
C ASP A 27 -11.58 14.59 10.66
N GLU A 28 -10.50 14.72 9.94
CA GLU A 28 -9.83 15.99 9.62
C GLU A 28 -10.70 16.95 8.76
N HIS A 29 -11.77 16.45 8.15
CA HIS A 29 -12.71 17.23 7.35
C HIS A 29 -14.00 17.59 8.13
N LEU A 30 -14.03 17.30 9.42
CA LEU A 30 -15.20 17.45 10.29
C LEU A 30 -16.41 16.59 9.85
N VAL A 31 -16.14 15.43 9.26
CA VAL A 31 -17.17 14.43 9.01
C VAL A 31 -17.23 13.47 10.20
N ARG A 32 -18.42 13.24 10.73
CA ARG A 32 -18.64 12.34 11.88
C ARG A 32 -18.46 10.88 11.41
N ILE A 33 -17.39 10.24 11.86
CA ILE A 33 -17.03 8.86 11.49
C ILE A 33 -17.73 7.83 12.37
N ALA A 34 -17.94 8.15 13.65
CA ALA A 34 -18.63 7.29 14.59
C ALA A 34 -19.41 8.15 15.61
N GLY A 35 -20.44 7.57 16.21
CA GLY A 35 -21.25 8.27 17.20
C GLY A 35 -22.10 7.31 18.03
N THR A 36 -22.34 7.70 19.29
CA THR A 36 -23.25 7.03 20.23
C THR A 36 -24.26 8.02 20.78
N GLY A 37 -25.32 7.55 21.41
CA GLY A 37 -26.34 8.40 22.04
C GLY A 37 -26.88 9.46 21.08
N LEU A 38 -26.68 10.73 21.41
CA LEU A 38 -27.11 11.88 20.59
C LEU A 38 -26.54 11.92 19.20
N PHE A 39 -25.40 11.25 18.96
CA PHE A 39 -24.67 11.29 17.70
C PHE A 39 -24.88 10.06 16.82
N ALA A 40 -25.59 9.02 17.27
CA ALA A 40 -25.78 7.77 16.55
C ALA A 40 -26.44 7.96 15.16
N ASP A 41 -27.50 8.78 15.10
CA ASP A 41 -28.28 9.01 13.88
C ASP A 41 -27.66 10.04 12.92
N VAL A 42 -26.52 10.61 13.30
CA VAL A 42 -25.83 11.67 12.54
C VAL A 42 -24.44 11.27 12.09
N VAL A 43 -24.11 9.98 12.11
CA VAL A 43 -22.88 9.43 11.53
C VAL A 43 -22.86 9.68 10.02
N ASN A 44 -21.67 9.95 9.46
CA ASN A 44 -21.41 10.36 8.09
C ASN A 44 -21.97 11.75 7.71
N LYS A 45 -22.39 12.56 8.66
CA LYS A 45 -22.79 13.95 8.42
C LYS A 45 -21.63 14.91 8.66
N ASP A 46 -21.60 15.95 7.84
CA ASP A 46 -20.70 17.09 7.99
C ASP A 46 -21.14 17.94 9.20
N MET A 47 -20.20 18.25 10.07
CA MET A 47 -20.41 19.12 11.24
C MET A 47 -19.56 20.41 11.18
N SER A 48 -19.12 20.82 10.01
CA SER A 48 -18.32 22.05 9.84
C SER A 48 -19.02 23.31 10.33
N GLY A 49 -20.34 23.30 10.38
CA GLY A 49 -21.15 24.39 10.91
C GLY A 49 -21.20 24.49 12.45
N GLU A 50 -20.85 23.42 13.18
CA GLU A 50 -20.97 23.34 14.64
C GLU A 50 -19.70 22.90 15.37
N GLY A 51 -18.74 22.30 14.66
CA GLY A 51 -17.51 21.69 15.22
C GLY A 51 -16.39 22.68 15.58
N TYR A 52 -16.68 23.78 16.27
CA TYR A 52 -15.68 24.81 16.60
C TYR A 52 -14.56 24.30 17.52
N VAL A 53 -14.90 23.50 18.53
CA VAL A 53 -13.94 22.90 19.47
C VAL A 53 -13.02 21.93 18.70
N TYR A 54 -13.60 21.07 17.86
CA TYR A 54 -12.84 20.08 17.08
C TYR A 54 -11.92 20.74 16.05
N ARG A 55 -12.37 21.82 15.42
CA ARG A 55 -11.52 22.60 14.51
C ARG A 55 -10.28 23.15 15.21
N LYS A 56 -10.43 23.64 16.46
CA LYS A 56 -9.29 24.09 17.25
C LYS A 56 -8.36 22.91 17.57
N VAL A 57 -8.89 21.79 18.04
CA VAL A 57 -8.10 20.58 18.35
C VAL A 57 -7.35 20.06 17.11
N LEU A 58 -8.01 20.02 15.95
CA LEU A 58 -7.36 19.64 14.68
C LEU A 58 -6.23 20.60 14.29
N ALA A 59 -6.42 21.90 14.50
CA ALA A 59 -5.43 22.91 14.13
C ALA A 59 -4.22 22.94 15.07
N THR A 60 -4.43 22.76 16.39
CA THR A 60 -3.37 22.87 17.40
C THR A 60 -2.74 21.54 17.77
N GLY A 61 -3.46 20.41 17.58
CA GLY A 61 -3.07 19.11 18.12
C GLY A 61 -3.16 19.02 19.65
N GLU A 62 -3.77 20.01 20.30
CA GLU A 62 -3.94 20.02 21.75
C GLU A 62 -5.36 19.59 22.11
N ARG A 63 -5.48 18.76 23.17
CA ARG A 63 -6.80 18.42 23.73
C ARG A 63 -7.51 19.66 24.26
N SER A 64 -8.82 19.63 24.27
CA SER A 64 -9.65 20.69 24.82
C SER A 64 -10.69 20.11 25.79
N VAL A 65 -10.90 20.78 26.92
CA VAL A 65 -12.00 20.45 27.84
C VAL A 65 -12.84 21.72 27.98
N ILE A 66 -14.12 21.60 27.68
CA ILE A 66 -15.11 22.66 27.79
C ILE A 66 -16.00 22.34 28.96
N TYR A 67 -15.86 23.11 30.04
CA TYR A 67 -16.58 22.87 31.27
C TYR A 67 -18.02 23.43 31.24
N GLN A 68 -18.25 24.42 30.39
CA GLN A 68 -19.55 25.09 30.21
C GLN A 68 -19.81 25.27 28.69
N PRO A 69 -20.15 24.18 27.96
CA PRO A 69 -20.47 24.27 26.52
C PRO A 69 -21.59 25.28 26.30
N GLY A 70 -21.43 26.11 25.25
CA GLY A 70 -22.36 27.19 24.93
C GLY A 70 -22.13 28.50 25.69
N GLU A 71 -21.29 28.55 26.74
CA GLU A 71 -21.00 29.77 27.50
C GLU A 71 -19.55 30.24 27.30
N GLU A 72 -18.64 29.35 26.93
CA GLU A 72 -17.21 29.65 26.73
C GLU A 72 -16.99 30.44 25.45
N ILE A 73 -15.86 31.20 25.39
CA ILE A 73 -15.49 32.05 24.26
C ILE A 73 -15.40 31.25 22.95
N ILE A 74 -14.91 30.01 23.02
CA ILE A 74 -14.77 29.11 21.85
C ILE A 74 -16.12 28.75 21.23
N CYS A 75 -17.20 28.80 22.01
CA CYS A 75 -18.56 28.51 21.57
C CYS A 75 -19.27 29.70 20.94
N ARG A 76 -18.67 30.92 20.94
CA ARG A 76 -19.35 32.17 20.53
C ARG A 76 -19.96 32.09 19.14
N ASP A 77 -19.25 31.47 18.20
CA ASP A 77 -19.69 31.39 16.80
C ASP A 77 -20.51 30.11 16.50
N CYS A 78 -20.74 29.27 17.51
CA CYS A 78 -21.55 28.06 17.39
C CYS A 78 -23.05 28.43 17.33
N PRO A 79 -23.84 27.80 16.44
CA PRO A 79 -25.29 28.03 16.36
C PRO A 79 -26.04 27.76 17.67
N HIS A 80 -25.44 26.94 18.54
CA HIS A 80 -25.99 26.57 19.85
C HIS A 80 -25.47 27.43 20.99
N PHE A 81 -24.74 28.52 20.71
CA PHE A 81 -24.28 29.45 21.77
C PHE A 81 -25.42 29.89 22.66
N MET A 82 -25.23 29.86 23.99
CA MET A 82 -26.23 30.14 25.04
C MET A 82 -27.43 29.18 25.07
N ASN A 83 -27.47 28.15 24.19
CA ASN A 83 -28.54 27.16 24.13
C ASN A 83 -27.99 25.76 23.84
N CYS A 84 -26.80 25.48 24.35
CA CYS A 84 -26.15 24.16 24.18
C CYS A 84 -26.87 23.13 25.08
N LYS A 85 -27.00 21.92 24.58
CA LYS A 85 -27.58 20.78 25.34
C LYS A 85 -26.53 19.99 26.09
N GLU A 86 -25.29 20.32 25.88
CA GLU A 86 -24.15 19.66 26.49
C GLU A 86 -23.76 20.35 27.78
N GLU A 87 -23.45 19.58 28.81
CA GLU A 87 -23.02 20.07 30.13
C GLU A 87 -21.49 20.08 30.26
N ILE A 88 -20.80 19.20 29.54
CA ILE A 88 -19.34 19.12 29.48
C ILE A 88 -18.93 18.46 28.16
N GLU A 89 -17.81 18.92 27.56
CA GLU A 89 -17.22 18.32 26.38
C GLU A 89 -15.72 18.12 26.59
N ILE A 90 -15.21 16.94 26.26
CA ILE A 90 -13.77 16.64 26.17
C ILE A 90 -13.47 16.28 24.74
N ALA A 91 -12.57 17.02 24.12
CA ALA A 91 -12.11 16.77 22.77
C ALA A 91 -10.63 16.36 22.76
N MET A 92 -10.34 15.15 22.26
CA MET A 92 -9.02 14.54 22.23
C MET A 92 -8.57 14.33 20.78
N PRO A 93 -7.36 14.83 20.36
CA PRO A 93 -6.88 14.62 19.03
C PRO A 93 -6.48 13.16 18.75
N ILE A 94 -6.79 12.67 17.56
CA ILE A 94 -6.25 11.44 16.99
C ILE A 94 -5.14 11.83 16.04
N PHE A 95 -3.93 11.34 16.27
CA PHE A 95 -2.78 11.70 15.43
C PHE A 95 -2.54 10.67 14.32
N GLY A 96 -1.93 11.12 13.22
CA GLY A 96 -1.51 10.25 12.13
C GLY A 96 -0.70 11.00 11.07
N GLY A 97 -0.18 10.25 10.11
CA GLY A 97 0.59 10.78 8.99
C GLY A 97 2.05 11.11 9.32
N GLU A 98 2.81 11.40 8.26
CA GLU A 98 4.18 11.90 8.32
C GLU A 98 4.24 13.20 7.49
N PRO A 99 4.44 14.38 8.12
CA PRO A 99 4.67 14.61 9.55
C PRO A 99 3.41 14.34 10.40
N ARG A 100 3.61 14.02 11.69
CA ARG A 100 2.54 13.76 12.66
C ARG A 100 1.61 14.98 12.77
N ARG A 101 0.32 14.77 12.50
CA ARG A 101 -0.73 15.80 12.60
C ARG A 101 -2.02 15.19 13.15
N ALA A 102 -2.92 16.01 13.62
CA ALA A 102 -4.25 15.55 13.99
C ALA A 102 -5.02 15.15 12.71
N ILE A 103 -5.53 13.93 12.68
CA ILE A 103 -6.32 13.35 11.57
C ILE A 103 -7.78 13.13 11.97
N GLY A 104 -8.11 13.46 13.19
CA GLY A 104 -9.45 13.38 13.74
C GLY A 104 -9.46 13.78 15.19
N VAL A 105 -10.66 13.77 15.77
CA VAL A 105 -10.92 14.10 17.17
C VAL A 105 -11.92 13.10 17.76
N ILE A 106 -11.68 12.66 18.98
CA ILE A 106 -12.67 11.96 19.79
C ILE A 106 -13.31 13.00 20.73
N GLY A 107 -14.63 13.17 20.62
CA GLY A 107 -15.44 13.98 21.52
C GLY A 107 -16.16 13.10 22.52
N LEU A 108 -16.03 13.42 23.81
CA LEU A 108 -16.86 12.87 24.89
C LEU A 108 -17.77 13.98 25.39
N VAL A 109 -19.06 13.72 25.36
CA VAL A 109 -20.07 14.71 25.69
C VAL A 109 -20.95 14.19 26.84
N GLY A 110 -20.96 14.94 27.92
CA GLY A 110 -21.94 14.74 28.98
C GLY A 110 -23.15 15.67 28.76
N SER A 111 -24.32 15.11 28.58
CA SER A 111 -25.58 15.83 28.34
C SER A 111 -26.42 16.03 29.62
N SER A 112 -25.93 15.53 30.75
CA SER A 112 -26.57 15.69 32.05
C SER A 112 -25.59 16.14 33.13
N ARG A 113 -26.12 16.78 34.17
CA ARG A 113 -25.32 17.19 35.33
C ARG A 113 -24.67 16.01 36.06
N GLU A 114 -25.31 14.86 36.06
CA GLU A 114 -24.79 13.62 36.66
C GLU A 114 -23.56 13.11 35.88
N GLN A 115 -23.67 13.04 34.57
CA GLN A 115 -22.55 12.68 33.69
C GLN A 115 -21.36 13.64 33.82
N LYS A 116 -21.64 14.97 33.88
CA LYS A 116 -20.61 15.98 34.12
C LYS A 116 -19.88 15.74 35.45
N MET A 117 -20.61 15.50 36.54
CA MET A 117 -20.00 15.23 37.85
C MET A 117 -19.18 13.94 37.86
N THR A 118 -19.63 12.90 37.14
CA THR A 118 -18.92 11.63 36.99
C THR A 118 -17.59 11.86 36.25
N ILE A 119 -17.61 12.57 35.13
CA ILE A 119 -16.41 12.91 34.36
C ILE A 119 -15.42 13.70 35.23
N LEU A 120 -15.89 14.78 35.90
CA LEU A 120 -15.04 15.65 36.70
C LEU A 120 -14.43 14.91 37.89
N SER A 121 -15.19 13.99 38.52
CA SER A 121 -14.68 13.21 39.66
C SER A 121 -13.50 12.29 39.30
N LYS A 122 -13.30 11.92 38.02
CA LYS A 122 -12.27 11.01 37.51
C LYS A 122 -11.59 11.56 36.27
N GLU A 123 -11.57 12.87 36.09
CA GLU A 123 -11.13 13.55 34.87
C GLU A 123 -9.77 13.03 34.36
N ALA A 124 -8.75 12.97 35.22
CA ALA A 124 -7.43 12.49 34.84
C ALA A 124 -7.44 11.04 34.30
N SER A 125 -8.26 10.17 34.90
CA SER A 125 -8.37 8.76 34.45
C SER A 125 -9.11 8.66 33.12
N PHE A 126 -10.14 9.45 32.91
CA PHE A 126 -10.85 9.53 31.64
C PHE A 126 -9.96 10.08 30.53
N LEU A 127 -9.25 11.17 30.79
CA LEU A 127 -8.32 11.73 29.81
C LEU A 127 -7.25 10.72 29.40
N ALA A 128 -6.63 10.03 30.35
CA ALA A 128 -5.64 9.01 30.07
C ALA A 128 -6.21 7.81 29.27
N PHE A 129 -7.43 7.40 29.62
CA PHE A 129 -8.10 6.31 28.90
C PHE A 129 -8.43 6.68 27.44
N VAL A 130 -9.00 7.87 27.23
CA VAL A 130 -9.35 8.34 25.87
C VAL A 130 -8.09 8.58 25.03
N GLU A 131 -7.02 9.08 25.64
CA GLU A 131 -5.72 9.24 24.96
C GLU A 131 -5.19 7.89 24.46
N GLN A 132 -5.26 6.83 25.28
CA GLN A 132 -4.87 5.49 24.84
C GLN A 132 -5.72 4.97 23.67
N ILE A 133 -7.03 5.23 23.69
CA ILE A 133 -7.91 4.85 22.58
C ILE A 133 -7.58 5.67 21.32
N ALA A 134 -7.32 6.98 21.47
CA ALA A 134 -6.91 7.82 20.35
C ALA A 134 -5.60 7.32 19.70
N ASP A 135 -4.60 6.94 20.51
CA ASP A 135 -3.36 6.34 20.04
C ASP A 135 -3.62 4.99 19.34
N PHE A 136 -4.50 4.17 19.87
CA PHE A 136 -4.84 2.89 19.26
C PHE A 136 -5.52 3.08 17.88
N ILE A 137 -6.47 4.00 17.78
CA ILE A 137 -7.13 4.35 16.51
C ILE A 137 -6.09 4.89 15.51
N SER A 138 -5.14 5.71 16.00
CA SER A 138 -4.02 6.22 15.22
C SER A 138 -3.20 5.09 14.59
N VAL A 139 -2.77 4.12 15.39
CA VAL A 139 -2.01 2.94 14.92
C VAL A 139 -2.79 2.14 13.89
N LYS A 140 -4.09 1.88 14.15
CA LYS A 140 -4.95 1.13 13.21
C LYS A 140 -5.16 1.86 11.88
N SER A 141 -5.29 3.18 11.92
CA SER A 141 -5.38 3.99 10.71
C SER A 141 -4.09 3.91 9.88
N GLN A 142 -2.93 3.94 10.53
CA GLN A 142 -1.64 3.83 9.87
C GLN A 142 -1.41 2.44 9.27
N GLU A 143 -1.68 1.37 10.02
CA GLU A 143 -1.60 -0.01 9.53
C GLU A 143 -2.45 -0.21 8.25
N ARG A 144 -3.67 0.32 8.24
CA ARG A 144 -4.56 0.23 7.08
C ARG A 144 -4.00 0.96 5.86
N LYS A 145 -3.50 2.19 6.05
CA LYS A 145 -2.87 2.97 4.97
C LYS A 145 -1.63 2.29 4.40
N GLU A 146 -0.78 1.73 5.26
CA GLU A 146 0.41 1.00 4.82
C GLU A 146 0.05 -0.28 4.05
N SER A 147 -0.97 -1.03 4.51
CA SER A 147 -1.46 -2.20 3.78
C SER A 147 -2.00 -1.83 2.42
N ALA A 148 -2.86 -0.81 2.32
CA ALA A 148 -3.42 -0.33 1.07
C ALA A 148 -2.32 0.17 0.10
N ARG A 149 -1.31 0.89 0.62
CA ARG A 149 -0.15 1.33 -0.17
C ARG A 149 0.66 0.16 -0.71
N ARG A 150 0.87 -0.88 0.12
CA ARG A 150 1.59 -2.10 -0.28
C ARG A 150 0.82 -2.85 -1.37
N GLU A 151 -0.49 -3.01 -1.21
CA GLU A 151 -1.35 -3.64 -2.23
C GLU A 151 -1.34 -2.88 -3.55
N ALA A 152 -1.44 -1.55 -3.51
CA ALA A 152 -1.37 -0.71 -4.70
C ALA A 152 -0.01 -0.82 -5.42
N LEU A 153 1.10 -0.84 -4.66
CA LEU A 153 2.44 -1.01 -5.22
C LEU A 153 2.59 -2.38 -5.89
N LEU A 154 2.16 -3.46 -5.22
CA LEU A 154 2.21 -4.81 -5.79
C LEU A 154 1.35 -4.91 -7.06
N GLY A 155 0.15 -4.32 -7.06
CA GLY A 155 -0.71 -4.25 -8.25
C GLY A 155 -0.06 -3.50 -9.41
N THR A 156 0.60 -2.38 -9.12
CA THR A 156 1.34 -1.60 -10.14
C THR A 156 2.52 -2.39 -10.71
N LEU A 157 3.30 -3.05 -9.85
CA LEU A 157 4.41 -3.90 -10.28
C LEU A 157 3.93 -5.08 -11.14
N HIS A 158 2.85 -5.74 -10.72
CA HIS A 158 2.25 -6.83 -11.49
C HIS A 158 1.80 -6.34 -12.87
N THR A 159 1.03 -5.25 -12.93
CA THR A 159 0.59 -4.67 -14.21
C THR A 159 1.77 -4.27 -15.10
N THR A 160 2.84 -3.74 -14.52
CA THR A 160 4.05 -3.39 -15.27
C THR A 160 4.70 -4.62 -15.86
N LEU A 161 4.88 -5.69 -15.08
CA LEU A 161 5.46 -6.96 -15.54
C LEU A 161 4.63 -7.60 -16.66
N GLU A 162 3.28 -7.56 -16.56
CA GLU A 162 2.38 -8.08 -17.57
C GLU A 162 2.46 -7.34 -18.92
N ASN A 163 2.83 -6.05 -18.89
CA ASN A 163 2.94 -5.22 -20.11
C ASN A 163 4.36 -5.20 -20.73
N ILE A 164 5.33 -5.86 -20.10
CA ILE A 164 6.69 -5.99 -20.68
C ILE A 164 6.67 -7.03 -21.79
N GLN A 165 7.23 -6.68 -22.96
CA GLN A 165 7.35 -7.60 -24.11
C GLN A 165 8.33 -8.75 -23.85
N GLN A 166 9.21 -8.61 -22.90
CA GLN A 166 10.15 -9.63 -22.48
C GLN A 166 9.46 -10.68 -21.64
N GLY A 167 9.72 -11.96 -21.91
CA GLY A 167 9.35 -13.04 -21.04
C GLY A 167 10.07 -12.90 -19.69
N THR A 168 9.35 -13.05 -18.58
CA THR A 168 9.92 -12.97 -17.23
C THR A 168 9.54 -14.20 -16.44
N LEU A 169 10.54 -14.86 -15.85
CA LEU A 169 10.38 -15.96 -14.90
C LEU A 169 11.03 -15.60 -13.59
N VAL A 170 10.29 -15.69 -12.49
CA VAL A 170 10.82 -15.61 -11.11
C VAL A 170 10.97 -17.02 -10.58
N ILE A 171 12.14 -17.34 -10.04
CA ILE A 171 12.53 -18.69 -9.66
C ILE A 171 12.71 -18.75 -8.14
N GLY A 172 12.06 -19.71 -7.53
CA GLY A 172 12.18 -20.00 -6.11
C GLY A 172 13.46 -20.76 -5.78
N THR A 173 13.83 -20.78 -4.50
CA THR A 173 15.01 -21.50 -3.99
C THR A 173 14.92 -23.02 -4.16
N ASP A 174 13.73 -23.54 -4.43
CA ASP A 174 13.48 -24.93 -4.78
C ASP A 174 13.59 -25.20 -6.29
N HIS A 175 14.09 -24.22 -7.07
CA HIS A 175 14.16 -24.23 -8.55
C HIS A 175 12.83 -24.37 -9.25
N SER A 176 11.70 -23.98 -8.61
CA SER A 176 10.41 -23.89 -9.28
C SER A 176 10.12 -22.46 -9.75
N ILE A 177 9.34 -22.33 -10.81
CA ILE A 177 8.84 -21.05 -11.28
C ILE A 177 7.75 -20.60 -10.31
N THR A 178 7.97 -19.48 -9.61
CA THR A 178 7.02 -18.91 -8.64
C THR A 178 6.13 -17.84 -9.25
N MET A 179 6.63 -17.14 -10.27
CA MET A 179 5.89 -16.10 -10.98
C MET A 179 6.35 -16.04 -12.44
N THR A 180 5.43 -15.69 -13.32
CA THR A 180 5.68 -15.47 -14.75
C THR A 180 4.77 -14.36 -15.25
N ASN A 181 5.15 -13.70 -16.35
CA ASN A 181 4.28 -12.76 -17.04
C ASN A 181 3.68 -13.39 -18.30
N ARG A 182 2.68 -12.73 -18.87
CA ARG A 182 1.99 -13.17 -20.09
C ARG A 182 2.94 -13.40 -21.27
N SER A 183 3.92 -12.51 -21.45
CA SER A 183 4.92 -12.63 -22.52
C SER A 183 5.76 -13.91 -22.41
N ALA A 184 6.09 -14.36 -21.17
CA ALA A 184 6.78 -15.63 -20.98
C ALA A 184 5.90 -16.83 -21.35
N GLN A 185 4.62 -16.81 -20.99
CA GLN A 185 3.66 -17.86 -21.35
C GLN A 185 3.51 -17.97 -22.88
N GLU A 186 3.34 -16.83 -23.56
CA GLU A 186 3.24 -16.77 -25.02
C GLU A 186 4.53 -17.25 -25.71
N GLN A 187 5.71 -16.80 -25.24
CA GLN A 187 6.99 -17.18 -25.82
C GLN A 187 7.36 -18.64 -25.57
N LEU A 188 6.99 -19.22 -24.44
CA LEU A 188 7.24 -20.62 -24.10
C LEU A 188 6.09 -21.55 -24.54
N GLU A 189 5.00 -20.99 -25.07
CA GLU A 189 3.80 -21.72 -25.51
C GLU A 189 3.26 -22.63 -24.40
N ASP A 190 3.15 -22.08 -23.19
CA ASP A 190 2.76 -22.82 -22.00
C ASP A 190 2.12 -21.88 -20.96
N ASP A 191 0.81 -22.02 -20.76
CA ASP A 191 0.03 -21.20 -19.85
C ASP A 191 0.19 -21.63 -18.38
N ASN A 192 0.74 -22.81 -18.13
CA ASN A 192 0.88 -23.40 -16.78
C ASN A 192 2.36 -23.51 -16.36
N LEU A 193 3.10 -22.41 -16.42
CA LEU A 193 4.53 -22.38 -16.05
C LEU A 193 4.77 -22.42 -14.54
N VAL A 194 3.91 -21.78 -13.76
CA VAL A 194 4.07 -21.66 -12.30
C VAL A 194 4.03 -23.05 -11.65
N GLY A 195 4.97 -23.30 -10.74
CA GLY A 195 5.16 -24.58 -10.04
C GLY A 195 6.03 -25.58 -10.80
N LYS A 196 6.33 -25.39 -12.10
CA LYS A 196 7.24 -26.26 -12.83
C LYS A 196 8.68 -26.04 -12.42
N LYS A 197 9.46 -27.10 -12.39
CA LYS A 197 10.91 -27.01 -12.18
C LYS A 197 11.59 -26.43 -13.40
N VAL A 198 12.57 -25.58 -13.17
CA VAL A 198 13.35 -24.91 -14.20
C VAL A 198 14.85 -25.12 -13.96
N LEU A 199 15.58 -25.45 -15.02
CA LEU A 199 17.04 -25.47 -15.05
C LEU A 199 17.53 -24.43 -16.05
N ILE A 200 18.44 -23.57 -15.62
CA ILE A 200 19.01 -22.49 -16.46
C ILE A 200 20.51 -22.73 -16.59
N GLU A 201 20.97 -22.92 -17.81
CA GLU A 201 22.37 -23.14 -18.15
C GLU A 201 22.80 -22.07 -19.15
N ALA A 202 23.87 -21.34 -18.83
CA ALA A 202 24.47 -20.41 -19.80
C ALA A 202 25.19 -21.19 -20.89
N THR A 203 24.92 -20.89 -22.17
CA THR A 203 25.57 -21.55 -23.30
C THR A 203 26.97 -20.98 -23.60
N GLY A 204 27.25 -19.77 -23.09
CA GLY A 204 28.47 -19.01 -23.35
C GLY A 204 28.35 -18.04 -24.53
N ASP A 205 27.30 -18.15 -25.33
CA ASP A 205 27.04 -17.22 -26.43
C ASP A 205 26.41 -15.92 -25.91
N THR A 206 26.81 -14.81 -26.52
CA THR A 206 26.31 -13.47 -26.20
C THR A 206 26.00 -12.71 -27.51
N LEU A 207 24.92 -11.94 -27.47
CA LEU A 207 24.57 -11.00 -28.53
C LEU A 207 24.30 -9.63 -27.89
N ASN A 208 25.17 -8.67 -28.16
CA ASN A 208 25.17 -7.38 -27.46
C ASN A 208 25.25 -7.57 -25.93
N ARG A 209 24.23 -7.10 -25.21
CA ARG A 209 24.10 -7.19 -23.75
C ARG A 209 23.33 -8.42 -23.24
N TYR A 210 22.85 -9.26 -24.14
CA TYR A 210 22.09 -10.46 -23.79
C TYR A 210 22.98 -11.70 -23.87
N ALA A 211 22.87 -12.56 -22.85
CA ALA A 211 23.50 -13.88 -22.85
C ALA A 211 22.48 -14.92 -23.35
N GLU A 212 22.96 -15.96 -24.01
CA GLU A 212 22.12 -17.08 -24.39
C GLU A 212 22.09 -18.12 -23.26
N TYR A 213 20.88 -18.58 -22.95
CA TYR A 213 20.62 -19.60 -21.95
C TYR A 213 19.85 -20.76 -22.56
N ARG A 214 20.27 -21.97 -22.22
CA ARG A 214 19.43 -23.15 -22.36
C ARG A 214 18.56 -23.26 -21.11
N VAL A 215 17.25 -23.13 -21.28
CA VAL A 215 16.28 -23.15 -20.19
C VAL A 215 15.40 -24.37 -20.35
N THR A 216 15.46 -25.30 -19.39
CA THR A 216 14.62 -26.50 -19.38
C THR A 216 13.47 -26.28 -18.37
N VAL A 217 12.23 -26.32 -18.83
CA VAL A 217 11.01 -26.22 -17.99
C VAL A 217 10.26 -27.53 -18.08
N GLY A 218 10.23 -28.29 -17.00
CA GLY A 218 9.72 -29.66 -17.03
C GLY A 218 10.50 -30.52 -18.03
N GLU A 219 9.84 -31.01 -19.09
CA GLU A 219 10.47 -31.86 -20.12
C GLU A 219 10.90 -31.07 -21.39
N ARG A 220 10.58 -29.77 -21.47
CA ARG A 220 10.85 -28.95 -22.66
C ARG A 220 12.08 -28.08 -22.47
N ALA A 221 12.95 -28.05 -23.48
CA ALA A 221 14.13 -27.19 -23.51
C ALA A 221 13.95 -26.05 -24.51
N TYR A 222 14.36 -24.85 -24.11
CA TYR A 222 14.25 -23.63 -24.88
C TYR A 222 15.63 -22.96 -24.98
N HIS A 223 15.88 -22.27 -26.09
CA HIS A 223 17.04 -21.37 -26.25
C HIS A 223 16.53 -19.92 -26.14
N LEU A 224 16.97 -19.24 -25.11
CA LEU A 224 16.49 -17.91 -24.75
C LEU A 224 17.65 -16.93 -24.66
N MET A 225 17.47 -15.73 -25.20
CA MET A 225 18.41 -14.63 -25.08
C MET A 225 17.92 -13.68 -23.99
N GLY A 226 18.73 -13.41 -22.98
CA GLY A 226 18.24 -12.60 -21.87
C GLY A 226 19.29 -12.26 -20.83
N SER A 227 18.79 -11.92 -19.64
CA SER A 227 19.60 -11.63 -18.46
C SER A 227 19.05 -12.41 -17.26
N TYR A 228 19.92 -13.15 -16.61
CA TYR A 228 19.60 -13.83 -15.35
C TYR A 228 20.20 -13.04 -14.18
N MET A 229 19.34 -12.60 -13.27
CA MET A 229 19.71 -11.85 -12.07
C MET A 229 19.49 -12.72 -10.84
N LYS A 230 20.56 -12.99 -10.08
CA LYS A 230 20.43 -13.64 -8.78
C LYS A 230 19.87 -12.68 -7.75
N ILE A 231 18.89 -13.14 -6.97
CA ILE A 231 18.33 -12.38 -5.86
C ILE A 231 19.24 -12.59 -4.63
N PRO A 232 19.58 -11.50 -3.87
CA PRO A 232 20.38 -11.63 -2.67
C PRO A 232 19.74 -12.57 -1.62
N GLN A 233 20.55 -13.42 -0.98
CA GLN A 233 20.13 -14.43 0.00
C GLN A 233 19.32 -13.88 1.21
N LYS A 234 19.26 -12.56 1.40
CA LYS A 234 18.41 -11.93 2.43
C LYS A 234 16.91 -12.10 2.15
N ILE A 235 16.53 -12.40 0.91
CA ILE A 235 15.15 -12.68 0.49
C ILE A 235 15.04 -14.20 0.34
N ARG A 236 14.54 -14.87 1.38
CA ARG A 236 14.66 -16.33 1.58
C ARG A 236 13.92 -17.20 0.57
N ASP A 237 12.96 -16.67 -0.18
CA ASP A 237 12.03 -17.50 -0.97
C ASP A 237 12.36 -17.54 -2.46
N TYR A 238 13.28 -16.69 -2.92
CA TYR A 238 13.59 -16.54 -4.35
C TYR A 238 15.09 -16.71 -4.64
N GLU A 239 15.40 -17.39 -5.72
CA GLU A 239 16.77 -17.59 -6.22
C GLU A 239 17.16 -16.53 -7.24
N GLY A 240 16.30 -16.26 -8.21
CA GLY A 240 16.62 -15.32 -9.27
C GLY A 240 15.45 -14.97 -10.18
N VAL A 241 15.73 -14.05 -11.10
CA VAL A 241 14.80 -13.61 -12.15
C VAL A 241 15.49 -13.75 -13.50
N LEU A 242 14.86 -14.44 -14.44
CA LEU A 242 15.24 -14.51 -15.84
C LEU A 242 14.32 -13.61 -16.66
N ILE A 243 14.92 -12.64 -17.37
CA ILE A 243 14.22 -11.78 -18.34
C ILE A 243 14.76 -12.13 -19.71
N PHE A 244 13.89 -12.48 -20.66
CA PHE A 244 14.30 -13.09 -21.90
C PHE A 244 13.43 -12.77 -23.11
N TYR A 245 13.98 -13.09 -24.27
CA TYR A 245 13.29 -13.24 -25.56
C TYR A 245 13.64 -14.62 -26.14
N ARG A 246 12.82 -15.15 -27.02
CA ARG A 246 13.25 -16.30 -27.84
C ARG A 246 14.47 -15.94 -28.69
N SER A 247 15.51 -16.76 -28.64
CA SER A 247 16.76 -16.53 -29.40
C SER A 247 16.51 -16.29 -30.88
N ARG A 248 15.53 -16.99 -31.48
CA ARG A 248 15.16 -16.86 -32.87
C ARG A 248 14.63 -15.47 -33.22
N GLU A 249 13.85 -14.85 -32.37
CA GLU A 249 13.24 -13.54 -32.61
C GLU A 249 14.29 -12.43 -32.59
N ILE A 250 15.17 -12.45 -31.59
CA ILE A 250 16.26 -11.46 -31.51
C ILE A 250 17.26 -11.64 -32.68
N LYS A 251 17.61 -12.89 -33.01
CA LYS A 251 18.51 -13.15 -34.13
C LYS A 251 17.89 -12.63 -35.43
N ASN A 252 16.60 -12.86 -35.69
CA ASN A 252 15.93 -12.36 -36.89
C ASN A 252 15.87 -10.81 -36.91
N GLN A 253 15.49 -10.17 -35.81
CA GLN A 253 15.46 -8.71 -35.71
C GLN A 253 16.86 -8.08 -35.94
N TYR A 254 17.90 -8.75 -35.44
CA TYR A 254 19.28 -8.28 -35.65
C TYR A 254 19.74 -8.46 -37.11
N PHE A 255 19.35 -9.56 -37.74
CA PHE A 255 19.65 -9.78 -39.18
C PHE A 255 18.89 -8.77 -40.06
N GLU A 256 17.62 -8.44 -39.76
CA GLU A 256 16.86 -7.44 -40.51
C GLU A 256 17.43 -6.02 -40.37
N THR A 257 17.98 -5.66 -39.21
CA THR A 257 18.58 -4.34 -38.98
C THR A 257 20.05 -4.25 -39.41
N ALA A 258 20.76 -5.35 -39.42
CA ALA A 258 22.18 -5.41 -39.83
C ALA A 258 22.37 -5.62 -41.33
N PHE A 259 21.32 -5.96 -42.09
CA PHE A 259 21.39 -6.17 -43.53
C PHE A 259 21.38 -4.83 -44.28
N VAL A 260 22.48 -4.09 -44.21
CA VAL A 260 22.90 -3.17 -45.27
C VAL A 260 23.67 -4.05 -46.28
N PRO A 261 23.28 -4.09 -47.55
CA PRO A 261 23.94 -4.95 -48.54
C PRO A 261 25.30 -4.37 -48.93
N HIS A 262 26.29 -4.60 -48.10
CA HIS A 262 27.70 -4.47 -48.47
C HIS A 262 28.32 -5.83 -48.21
N GLY A 263 28.68 -6.53 -49.27
CA GLY A 263 29.28 -7.88 -49.25
C GLY A 263 30.68 -7.88 -48.65
N ASP A 264 30.81 -7.54 -47.40
CA ASP A 264 32.07 -7.55 -46.68
C ASP A 264 32.08 -8.71 -45.68
N LYS A 265 33.16 -9.46 -45.58
CA LYS A 265 33.39 -10.59 -44.66
C LYS A 265 33.06 -10.21 -43.20
N ASP A 266 33.20 -8.94 -42.88
CA ASP A 266 32.91 -8.37 -41.56
C ASP A 266 31.40 -8.28 -41.23
N SER A 267 30.52 -8.44 -42.21
CA SER A 267 29.08 -8.48 -42.03
C SER A 267 28.53 -9.80 -41.44
N ILE A 268 29.36 -10.84 -41.42
CA ILE A 268 28.97 -12.12 -40.82
C ILE A 268 29.14 -12.04 -39.29
N LEU A 269 28.03 -12.02 -38.59
CA LEU A 269 28.02 -11.92 -37.13
C LEU A 269 28.14 -13.31 -36.48
N GLY A 270 29.00 -13.40 -35.47
CA GLY A 270 29.24 -14.60 -34.68
C GLY A 270 30.71 -14.90 -34.46
N SER A 271 31.05 -15.52 -33.33
CA SER A 271 32.38 -15.93 -32.93
C SER A 271 32.49 -17.45 -32.68
N SER A 272 31.48 -18.22 -33.11
CA SER A 272 31.56 -19.68 -33.00
C SER A 272 32.63 -20.25 -33.98
N PRO A 273 33.25 -21.41 -33.69
CA PRO A 273 34.21 -22.05 -34.59
C PRO A 273 33.66 -22.23 -35.99
N ALA A 274 32.38 -22.55 -36.15
CA ALA A 274 31.72 -22.69 -37.44
C ALA A 274 31.60 -21.34 -38.18
N THR A 275 31.31 -20.25 -37.47
CA THR A 275 31.21 -18.90 -38.04
C THR A 275 32.60 -18.37 -38.45
N LEU A 276 33.62 -18.66 -37.66
CA LEU A 276 35.01 -18.29 -38.00
C LEU A 276 35.49 -19.04 -39.25
N HIS A 277 35.19 -20.32 -39.37
CA HIS A 277 35.50 -21.13 -40.55
C HIS A 277 34.80 -20.60 -41.82
N LEU A 278 33.50 -20.21 -41.67
CA LEU A 278 32.75 -19.60 -42.77
C LEU A 278 33.35 -18.27 -43.23
N LYS A 279 33.87 -17.46 -42.30
CA LYS A 279 34.54 -16.18 -42.57
C LYS A 279 35.89 -16.38 -43.31
N GLU A 280 36.53 -17.51 -43.11
CA GLU A 280 37.79 -17.86 -43.80
C GLU A 280 37.55 -18.40 -45.22
N GLU A 281 36.38 -19.02 -45.48
CA GLU A 281 36.04 -19.58 -46.80
C GLU A 281 35.42 -18.57 -47.77
N ILE A 282 35.00 -17.39 -47.34
CA ILE A 282 34.43 -16.30 -48.14
C ILE A 282 35.48 -15.18 -48.31
#